data_557f339ad6f4ad9264f06f16dd27a2b9
#
_entry.id   557f339ad6f4ad9264f06f16dd27a2b9
#
_cell.length_a   1.000
_cell.length_b   1.000
_cell.length_c   1.000
_cell.angle_alpha   90.00
_cell.angle_beta   90.00
_cell.angle_gamma   90.00
#
_symmetry.space_group_name_H-M   'P 1'
#
loop_
_entity.id
_entity.type
_entity.pdbx_description
1 polymer ?
#
loop_
_entity_poly.entity_id
_entity_poly.type
_entity_poly.pdbx_seq_one_letter_code
_entity_poly.pdbx_strand_id
1 'polypeptide(L)'
;MKTLIQNYSSGNISIEELPFPTIREDEVLVQTYYSAVSLGTEMSMVNLAKKNLLQKAISRPDLVKKVIDKVKQTSLTEAIKMSLNKLDSPIPLGYSASGKVIDVGKNIKNFKKGDFVAAVGSNLASHSEYIVLPEIMLAQTTQENLKESSFGMLGCISMHAC
;
A
#
# COMPACT_ATOMS: atom_id res chain seq x y z
N MET A 1 10.96 -9.52 -7.76
CA MET A 1 10.87 -9.30 -6.30
C MET A 1 9.65 -9.98 -5.73
N LYS A 2 9.74 -10.51 -4.51
CA LYS A 2 8.60 -11.12 -3.82
C LYS A 2 7.75 -10.06 -3.14
N THR A 3 6.44 -10.19 -3.28
CA THR A 3 5.45 -9.27 -2.71
C THR A 3 4.27 -10.07 -2.18
N LEU A 4 3.78 -9.71 -0.98
CA LEU A 4 2.57 -10.28 -0.41
C LEU A 4 1.36 -9.56 -1.01
N ILE A 5 0.54 -10.31 -1.74
CA ILE A 5 -0.60 -9.77 -2.49
C ILE A 5 -1.89 -10.39 -1.99
N GLN A 6 -2.92 -9.58 -1.94
CA GLN A 6 -4.29 -10.03 -1.74
C GLN A 6 -5.10 -9.88 -3.03
N ASN A 7 -5.79 -10.94 -3.41
CA ASN A 7 -6.86 -10.85 -4.40
C ASN A 7 -8.12 -10.27 -3.74
N TYR A 8 -8.54 -9.11 -4.19
CA TYR A 8 -9.67 -8.39 -3.58
C TYR A 8 -11.03 -9.07 -3.83
N SER A 9 -11.14 -9.89 -4.86
CA SER A 9 -12.35 -10.63 -5.19
C SER A 9 -12.55 -11.84 -4.27
N SER A 10 -11.50 -12.68 -4.14
CA SER A 10 -11.55 -13.93 -3.37
C SER A 10 -11.11 -13.77 -1.91
N GLY A 11 -10.35 -12.72 -1.60
CA GLY A 11 -9.69 -12.54 -0.31
C GLY A 11 -8.46 -13.43 -0.09
N ASN A 12 -8.05 -14.19 -1.10
CA ASN A 12 -6.86 -15.04 -1.02
C ASN A 12 -5.60 -14.20 -0.93
N ILE A 13 -4.68 -14.64 -0.10
CA ILE A 13 -3.36 -14.03 0.06
C ILE A 13 -2.33 -14.98 -0.54
N SER A 14 -1.43 -14.45 -1.36
CA SER A 14 -0.35 -15.18 -1.99
C SER A 14 0.94 -14.35 -2.00
N ILE A 15 2.07 -15.04 -2.09
CA ILE A 15 3.34 -14.39 -2.41
C ILE A 15 3.53 -14.48 -3.92
N GLU A 16 3.59 -13.33 -4.56
CA GLU A 16 3.79 -13.24 -6.01
C GLU A 16 5.20 -12.74 -6.33
N GLU A 17 5.74 -13.24 -7.42
CA GLU A 17 7.02 -12.78 -7.93
C GLU A 17 6.78 -11.72 -9.02
N LEU A 18 7.07 -10.47 -8.69
CA LEU A 18 6.87 -9.32 -9.56
C LEU A 18 8.20 -8.87 -10.19
N PRO A 19 8.16 -8.18 -11.34
CA PRO A 19 9.33 -7.50 -11.88
C PRO A 19 9.96 -6.53 -10.87
N PHE A 20 11.25 -6.29 -11.02
CA PHE A 20 11.95 -5.29 -10.21
C PHE A 20 11.36 -3.89 -10.52
N PRO A 21 11.03 -3.08 -9.49
CA PRO A 21 10.38 -1.81 -9.72
C PRO A 21 11.34 -0.77 -10.30
N THR A 22 10.79 0.10 -11.13
CA THR A 22 11.48 1.29 -11.64
C THR A 22 10.98 2.52 -10.89
N ILE A 23 11.85 3.50 -10.69
CA ILE A 23 11.52 4.77 -10.02
C ILE A 23 11.25 5.87 -11.03
N ARG A 24 10.38 6.80 -10.66
CA ARG A 24 10.17 8.08 -11.33
C ARG A 24 11.09 9.14 -10.72
N GLU A 25 11.07 10.33 -11.31
CA GLU A 25 11.92 11.44 -10.90
C GLU A 25 11.72 11.90 -9.45
N ASP A 26 10.51 11.72 -8.90
CA ASP A 26 10.11 12.15 -7.55
C ASP A 26 9.96 10.97 -6.57
N GLU A 27 10.53 9.82 -6.90
CA GLU A 27 10.37 8.60 -6.11
C GLU A 27 11.70 8.08 -5.58
N VAL A 28 11.61 7.35 -4.50
CA VAL A 28 12.74 6.69 -3.82
C VAL A 28 12.50 5.18 -3.82
N LEU A 29 13.51 4.42 -4.20
CA LEU A 29 13.52 2.96 -4.13
C LEU A 29 14.17 2.50 -2.83
N VAL A 30 13.41 1.76 -2.04
CA VAL A 30 13.85 1.24 -0.74
C VAL A 30 13.86 -0.27 -0.76
N GLN A 31 14.96 -0.87 -0.35
CA GLN A 31 15.04 -2.29 0.00
C GLN A 31 14.48 -2.46 1.40
N THR A 32 13.39 -3.22 1.53
CA THR A 32 12.71 -3.45 2.79
C THR A 32 13.47 -4.42 3.67
N TYR A 33 13.69 -4.06 4.93
CA TYR A 33 14.29 -4.93 5.95
C TYR A 33 13.24 -5.41 6.94
N TYR A 34 12.31 -4.54 7.33
CA TYR A 34 11.21 -4.85 8.24
C TYR A 34 9.91 -4.24 7.72
N SER A 35 8.81 -4.91 7.96
CA SER A 35 7.47 -4.37 7.74
C SER A 35 6.55 -4.77 8.88
N ALA A 36 5.69 -3.84 9.33
CA ALA A 36 4.77 -4.07 10.42
C ALA A 36 3.47 -4.70 9.91
N VAL A 37 3.07 -5.82 10.51
CA VAL A 37 1.78 -6.49 10.24
C VAL A 37 0.76 -6.03 11.27
N SER A 38 -0.36 -5.48 10.80
CA SER A 38 -1.51 -5.15 11.63
C SER A 38 -2.64 -6.14 11.40
N LEU A 39 -2.79 -7.08 12.30
CA LEU A 39 -3.83 -8.10 12.21
C LEU A 39 -5.23 -7.48 12.07
N GLY A 40 -5.52 -6.41 12.81
CA GLY A 40 -6.82 -5.73 12.75
C GLY A 40 -7.10 -5.11 11.37
N THR A 41 -6.16 -4.34 10.86
CA THR A 41 -6.29 -3.65 9.57
C THR A 41 -6.31 -4.63 8.40
N GLU A 42 -5.35 -5.54 8.35
CA GLU A 42 -5.20 -6.48 7.23
C GLU A 42 -6.32 -7.52 7.23
N MET A 43 -6.69 -8.08 8.38
CA MET A 43 -7.83 -9.00 8.46
C MET A 43 -9.16 -8.32 8.13
N SER A 44 -9.32 -7.03 8.42
CA SER A 44 -10.50 -6.28 7.98
C SER A 44 -10.57 -6.19 6.46
N MET A 45 -9.45 -5.96 5.79
CA MET A 45 -9.36 -5.96 4.32
C MET A 45 -9.66 -7.35 3.74
N VAL A 46 -9.07 -8.40 4.31
CA VAL A 46 -9.32 -9.80 3.91
C VAL A 46 -10.79 -10.18 4.10
N ASN A 47 -11.36 -9.85 5.24
CA ASN A 47 -12.76 -10.14 5.54
C ASN A 47 -13.73 -9.36 4.63
N LEU A 48 -13.38 -8.10 4.31
CA LEU A 48 -14.16 -7.32 3.34
C LEU A 48 -14.10 -7.96 1.95
N ALA A 49 -12.93 -8.45 1.53
CA ALA A 49 -12.77 -9.12 0.25
C ALA A 49 -13.60 -10.40 0.13
N LYS A 50 -13.72 -11.17 1.20
CA LYS A 50 -14.54 -12.41 1.27
C LYS A 50 -16.05 -12.17 1.27
N LYS A 51 -16.53 -10.95 1.53
CA LYS A 51 -17.96 -10.62 1.49
C LYS A 51 -18.49 -10.67 0.06
N ASN A 52 -19.73 -11.11 -0.10
CA ASN A 52 -20.41 -11.02 -1.40
C ASN A 52 -20.71 -9.56 -1.78
N LEU A 53 -21.06 -9.30 -3.04
CA LEU A 53 -21.26 -7.94 -3.55
C LEU A 53 -22.29 -7.14 -2.75
N LEU A 54 -23.37 -7.78 -2.30
CA LEU A 54 -24.40 -7.12 -1.49
C LEU A 54 -23.87 -6.74 -0.12
N GLN A 55 -23.15 -7.62 0.54
CA GLN A 55 -22.52 -7.36 1.83
C GLN A 55 -21.40 -6.31 1.73
N LYS A 56 -20.64 -6.30 0.61
CA LYS A 56 -19.67 -5.23 0.30
C LYS A 56 -20.35 -3.87 0.15
N ALA A 57 -21.48 -3.82 -0.55
CA ALA A 57 -22.25 -2.60 -0.73
C ALA A 57 -22.76 -2.03 0.61
N ILE A 58 -23.32 -2.89 1.47
CA ILE A 58 -23.78 -2.49 2.81
C ILE A 58 -22.62 -2.02 3.69
N SER A 59 -21.46 -2.68 3.60
CA SER A 59 -20.29 -2.35 4.43
C SER A 59 -19.58 -1.08 4.00
N ARG A 60 -19.71 -0.65 2.73
CA ARG A 60 -19.03 0.51 2.14
C ARG A 60 -19.98 1.34 1.28
N PRO A 61 -20.95 2.02 1.91
CA PRO A 61 -21.91 2.87 1.20
C PRO A 61 -21.24 4.04 0.47
N ASP A 62 -20.08 4.49 0.94
CA ASP A 62 -19.23 5.48 0.27
C ASP A 62 -18.79 5.04 -1.12
N LEU A 63 -18.42 3.77 -1.29
CA LEU A 63 -18.04 3.23 -2.60
C LEU A 63 -19.25 3.05 -3.52
N VAL A 64 -20.39 2.64 -2.97
CA VAL A 64 -21.65 2.54 -3.74
C VAL A 64 -22.02 3.90 -4.32
N LYS A 65 -21.95 4.96 -3.50
CA LYS A 65 -22.22 6.34 -3.96
C LYS A 65 -21.29 6.74 -5.10
N LYS A 66 -19.97 6.47 -4.98
CA LYS A 66 -19.01 6.74 -6.05
C LYS A 66 -19.31 5.98 -7.35
N VAL A 67 -19.80 4.73 -7.25
CA VAL A 67 -20.21 3.95 -8.43
C VAL A 67 -21.45 4.57 -9.07
N ILE A 68 -22.46 4.95 -8.26
CA ILE A 68 -23.69 5.61 -8.76
C ILE A 68 -23.35 6.93 -9.44
N ASP A 69 -22.48 7.75 -8.85
CA ASP A 69 -22.06 9.03 -9.44
C ASP A 69 -21.31 8.83 -10.77
N LYS A 70 -20.50 7.77 -10.85
CA LYS A 70 -19.83 7.39 -12.10
C LYS A 70 -20.80 6.89 -13.17
N VAL A 71 -21.79 6.09 -12.77
CA VAL A 71 -22.86 5.62 -13.70
C VAL A 71 -23.63 6.78 -14.31
N LYS A 72 -23.83 7.88 -13.57
CA LYS A 72 -24.47 9.10 -14.08
C LYS A 72 -23.62 9.83 -15.13
N GLN A 73 -22.30 9.63 -15.11
CA GLN A 73 -21.34 10.29 -15.99
C GLN A 73 -20.90 9.43 -17.18
N THR A 74 -21.07 8.11 -17.08
CA THR A 74 -20.58 7.13 -18.07
C THR A 74 -21.66 6.07 -18.28
N SER A 75 -21.54 5.24 -19.32
CA SER A 75 -22.47 4.12 -19.55
C SER A 75 -22.46 3.13 -18.36
N LEU A 76 -23.63 2.65 -17.97
CA LEU A 76 -23.81 1.67 -16.88
C LEU A 76 -22.91 0.43 -17.06
N THR A 77 -22.78 -0.06 -18.27
CA THR A 77 -21.97 -1.23 -18.63
C THR A 77 -20.48 -0.97 -18.44
N GLU A 78 -19.99 0.20 -18.79
CA GLU A 78 -18.59 0.60 -18.59
C GLU A 78 -18.26 0.81 -17.11
N ALA A 79 -19.14 1.46 -16.36
CA ALA A 79 -18.96 1.67 -14.93
C ALA A 79 -18.90 0.36 -14.16
N ILE A 80 -19.76 -0.61 -14.49
CA ILE A 80 -19.76 -1.96 -13.90
C ILE A 80 -18.47 -2.70 -14.29
N LYS A 81 -18.08 -2.70 -15.58
CA LYS A 81 -16.87 -3.38 -16.05
C LYS A 81 -15.60 -2.82 -15.40
N MET A 82 -15.48 -1.49 -15.29
CA MET A 82 -14.37 -0.85 -14.59
C MET A 82 -14.33 -1.17 -13.10
N SER A 83 -15.49 -1.27 -12.45
CA SER A 83 -15.60 -1.63 -11.03
C SER A 83 -15.23 -3.09 -10.80
N LEU A 84 -15.66 -4.00 -11.66
CA LEU A 84 -15.29 -5.43 -11.58
C LEU A 84 -13.80 -5.64 -11.86
N ASN A 85 -13.23 -5.00 -12.87
CA ASN A 85 -11.79 -5.08 -13.15
C ASN A 85 -10.95 -4.57 -11.98
N LYS A 86 -11.43 -3.55 -11.27
CA LYS A 86 -10.75 -3.02 -10.08
C LYS A 86 -10.83 -3.97 -8.87
N LEU A 87 -11.88 -4.79 -8.80
CA LEU A 87 -12.04 -5.82 -7.77
C LEU A 87 -11.15 -7.04 -8.03
N ASP A 88 -10.80 -7.33 -9.28
CA ASP A 88 -9.91 -8.44 -9.64
C ASP A 88 -8.42 -8.06 -9.64
N SER A 89 -8.11 -6.78 -9.43
CA SER A 89 -6.71 -6.34 -9.37
C SER A 89 -6.06 -6.81 -8.06
N PRO A 90 -4.89 -7.44 -8.14
CA PRO A 90 -4.12 -7.80 -6.96
C PRO A 90 -3.66 -6.54 -6.22
N ILE A 91 -3.79 -6.54 -4.89
CA ILE A 91 -3.42 -5.40 -4.03
C ILE A 91 -2.28 -5.84 -3.12
N PRO A 92 -1.14 -5.13 -3.11
CA PRO A 92 -0.10 -5.41 -2.15
C PRO A 92 -0.58 -5.09 -0.74
N LEU A 93 -0.35 -6.01 0.19
CA LEU A 93 -0.65 -5.83 1.61
C LEU A 93 0.48 -5.06 2.30
N GLY A 94 0.13 -4.37 3.39
CA GLY A 94 1.06 -3.60 4.20
C GLY A 94 0.90 -2.08 4.01
N TYR A 95 1.41 -1.33 4.97
CA TYR A 95 1.26 0.12 5.04
C TYR A 95 2.37 0.82 5.83
N SER A 96 3.28 0.06 6.44
CA SER A 96 4.38 0.56 7.25
C SER A 96 5.58 -0.38 7.17
N ALA A 97 6.73 0.14 6.79
CA ALA A 97 7.95 -0.60 6.58
C ALA A 97 9.19 0.24 6.95
N SER A 98 10.34 -0.39 6.99
CA SER A 98 11.63 0.28 7.10
C SER A 98 12.68 -0.46 6.30
N GLY A 99 13.69 0.26 5.86
CA GLY A 99 14.72 -0.32 5.01
C GLY A 99 15.81 0.67 4.62
N LYS A 100 16.54 0.31 3.57
CA LYS A 100 17.66 1.07 3.04
C LYS A 100 17.34 1.62 1.65
N VAL A 101 17.61 2.88 1.44
CA VAL A 101 17.51 3.53 0.12
C VAL A 101 18.57 2.94 -0.81
N ILE A 102 18.14 2.40 -1.94
CA ILE A 102 19.03 1.82 -2.95
C ILE A 102 19.09 2.63 -4.23
N ASP A 103 18.07 3.45 -4.49
CA ASP A 103 18.09 4.42 -5.58
C ASP A 103 17.14 5.58 -5.32
N VAL A 104 17.40 6.76 -5.96
CA VAL A 104 16.59 7.96 -5.82
C VAL A 104 16.38 8.63 -7.17
N GLY A 105 15.17 9.17 -7.38
CA GLY A 105 14.85 9.97 -8.54
C GLY A 105 15.58 11.32 -8.52
N LYS A 106 15.74 11.93 -9.69
CA LYS A 106 16.57 13.15 -9.88
C LYS A 106 16.07 14.37 -9.11
N ASN A 107 14.77 14.41 -8.74
CA ASN A 107 14.16 15.53 -8.03
C ASN A 107 14.21 15.36 -6.50
N ILE A 108 14.67 14.20 -6.00
CA ILE A 108 14.79 13.92 -4.56
C ILE A 108 15.90 14.75 -3.95
N LYS A 109 15.62 15.42 -2.83
CA LYS A 109 16.56 16.33 -2.18
C LYS A 109 17.00 15.89 -0.79
N ASN A 110 16.11 15.21 -0.04
CA ASN A 110 16.34 14.92 1.37
C ASN A 110 16.89 13.52 1.62
N PHE A 111 16.94 12.66 0.60
CA PHE A 111 17.43 11.28 0.71
C PHE A 111 18.47 10.98 -0.36
N LYS A 112 19.38 10.07 -0.04
CA LYS A 112 20.41 9.57 -0.94
C LYS A 112 20.57 8.06 -0.78
N LYS A 113 21.16 7.43 -1.77
CA LYS A 113 21.52 6.02 -1.73
C LYS A 113 22.37 5.69 -0.50
N GLY A 114 21.92 4.67 0.24
CA GLY A 114 22.57 4.23 1.47
C GLY A 114 21.88 4.69 2.75
N ASP A 115 20.99 5.68 2.70
CA ASP A 115 20.23 6.15 3.86
C ASP A 115 19.29 5.06 4.38
N PHE A 116 19.06 5.05 5.68
CA PHE A 116 18.06 4.21 6.33
C PHE A 116 16.80 5.00 6.59
N VAL A 117 15.63 4.40 6.27
CA VAL A 117 14.34 5.09 6.29
C VAL A 117 13.24 4.26 6.91
N ALA A 118 12.33 4.95 7.60
CA ALA A 118 10.96 4.50 7.84
C ALA A 118 10.10 4.90 6.65
N ALA A 119 9.21 4.02 6.21
CA ALA A 119 8.31 4.21 5.10
C ALA A 119 6.87 3.98 5.55
N VAL A 120 5.96 4.89 5.17
CA VAL A 120 4.55 4.80 5.50
C VAL A 120 3.69 5.00 4.25
N GLY A 121 2.52 4.39 4.23
CA GLY A 121 1.57 4.56 3.15
C GLY A 121 0.88 3.24 2.78
N SER A 122 -0.45 3.26 2.75
CA SER A 122 -1.26 2.11 2.37
C SER A 122 -0.97 1.73 0.91
N ASN A 123 -0.69 0.46 0.66
CA ASN A 123 -0.31 -0.12 -0.64
C ASN A 123 1.04 0.41 -1.21
N LEU A 124 1.74 1.28 -0.50
CA LEU A 124 3.06 1.80 -0.87
C LEU A 124 4.16 1.16 -0.01
N ALA A 125 4.08 1.33 1.31
CA ALA A 125 4.97 0.67 2.26
C ALA A 125 4.49 -0.77 2.53
N SER A 126 4.45 -1.57 1.48
CA SER A 126 3.89 -2.92 1.47
C SER A 126 4.87 -3.98 1.98
N HIS A 127 4.35 -5.19 2.21
CA HIS A 127 5.16 -6.39 2.51
C HIS A 127 5.81 -6.91 1.22
N SER A 128 6.81 -6.18 0.75
CA SER A 128 7.57 -6.45 -0.48
C SER A 128 9.05 -6.35 -0.21
N GLU A 129 9.88 -7.08 -0.95
CA GLU A 129 11.35 -6.98 -0.84
C GLU A 129 11.85 -5.57 -1.21
N TYR A 130 11.14 -4.90 -2.12
CA TYR A 130 11.44 -3.53 -2.54
C TYR A 130 10.15 -2.73 -2.64
N ILE A 131 10.20 -1.48 -2.24
CA ILE A 131 9.08 -0.54 -2.29
C ILE A 131 9.52 0.76 -2.94
N VAL A 132 8.59 1.40 -3.66
CA VAL A 132 8.80 2.70 -4.30
C VAL A 132 7.80 3.68 -3.72
N LEU A 133 8.31 4.80 -3.22
CA LEU A 133 7.48 5.81 -2.55
C LEU A 133 7.92 7.22 -2.91
N PRO A 134 7.00 8.19 -2.91
CA PRO A 134 7.37 9.59 -2.94
C PRO A 134 8.08 10.00 -1.63
N GLU A 135 8.98 10.97 -1.72
CA GLU A 135 9.83 11.44 -0.62
C GLU A 135 9.03 11.78 0.67
N ILE A 136 7.83 12.35 0.53
CA ILE A 136 6.98 12.75 1.65
C ILE A 136 6.49 11.57 2.52
N MET A 137 6.56 10.36 2.01
CA MET A 137 6.16 9.13 2.72
C MET A 137 7.32 8.47 3.47
N LEU A 138 8.47 9.13 3.52
CA LEU A 138 9.69 8.62 4.14
C LEU A 138 10.14 9.52 5.28
N ALA A 139 10.72 8.91 6.31
CA ALA A 139 11.42 9.60 7.38
C ALA A 139 12.79 8.94 7.59
N GLN A 140 13.81 9.76 7.85
CA GLN A 140 15.16 9.26 8.10
C GLN A 140 15.22 8.53 9.43
N THR A 141 15.97 7.43 9.47
CA THR A 141 16.25 6.65 10.67
C THR A 141 17.71 6.14 10.66
N THR A 142 18.06 5.33 11.62
CA THR A 142 19.37 4.67 11.68
C THR A 142 19.25 3.18 11.46
N GLN A 143 20.33 2.51 11.11
CA GLN A 143 20.36 1.06 10.94
C GLN A 143 19.92 0.32 12.20
N GLU A 144 20.29 0.82 13.36
CA GLU A 144 20.00 0.21 14.67
C GLU A 144 18.50 0.28 15.00
N ASN A 145 17.81 1.33 14.52
CA ASN A 145 16.38 1.57 14.81
C ASN A 145 15.45 1.09 13.72
N LEU A 146 15.92 0.34 12.73
CA LEU A 146 15.07 -0.09 11.59
C LEU A 146 13.85 -0.89 12.02
N LYS A 147 14.02 -1.79 13.00
CA LYS A 147 12.93 -2.62 13.49
C LYS A 147 11.81 -1.78 14.11
N GLU A 148 12.16 -0.84 14.98
CA GLU A 148 11.23 0.08 15.63
C GLU A 148 10.62 1.05 14.62
N SER A 149 11.41 1.51 13.65
CA SER A 149 10.98 2.40 12.58
C SER A 149 9.96 1.77 11.63
N SER A 150 9.88 0.43 11.58
CA SER A 150 8.83 -0.25 10.83
C SER A 150 7.41 0.03 11.37
N PHE A 151 7.28 0.50 12.61
CA PHE A 151 6.01 0.95 13.21
C PHE A 151 5.69 2.43 12.94
N GLY A 152 6.36 3.08 11.99
CA GLY A 152 6.22 4.51 11.70
C GLY A 152 4.79 4.97 11.48
N MET A 153 3.95 4.21 10.78
CA MET A 153 2.54 4.56 10.59
C MET A 153 1.76 4.57 11.91
N LEU A 154 2.00 3.61 12.80
CA LEU A 154 1.35 3.57 14.12
C LEU A 154 1.80 4.76 14.97
N GLY A 155 3.08 5.14 14.87
CA GLY A 155 3.61 6.36 15.49
C GLY A 155 2.88 7.61 14.99
N CYS A 156 2.71 7.77 13.69
CA CYS A 156 1.96 8.89 13.10
C CYS A 156 0.50 8.94 13.61
N ILE A 157 -0.17 7.80 13.67
CA ILE A 157 -1.55 7.72 14.20
C ILE A 157 -1.60 8.13 15.66
N SER A 158 -0.67 7.65 16.49
CA SER A 158 -0.59 7.98 17.91
C SER A 158 -0.34 9.47 18.13
N MET A 159 0.57 10.07 17.37
CA MET A 159 0.85 11.51 17.44
C MET A 159 -0.33 12.38 17.00
N HIS A 160 -1.17 11.89 16.09
CA HIS A 160 -2.36 12.62 15.66
C HIS A 160 -3.51 12.54 16.67
N ALA A 161 -3.50 11.55 17.56
CA ALA A 161 -4.51 11.35 18.57
C ALA A 161 -4.24 12.13 19.88
N CYS A 162 -3.04 12.74 20.03
CA CYS A 162 -2.66 13.60 21.15
C CYS A 162 -2.88 15.07 20.81
#